data_b58c5e9ebbc22db35fed25ed84ad9599
#
_entry.id   b58c5e9ebbc22db35fed25ed84ad9599
#
_cell.length_a   1.000
_cell.length_b   1.000
_cell.length_c   1.000
_cell.angle_alpha   90.00
_cell.angle_beta   90.00
_cell.angle_gamma   90.00
#
_symmetry.space_group_name_H-M   'P 1'
#
loop_
_entity.id
_entity.type
_entity.pdbx_description
1 polymer ?
#
loop_
_entity_poly.entity_id
_entity_poly.type
_entity_poly.pdbx_seq_one_letter_code
_entity_poly.pdbx_strand_id
1 'polypeptide(L)'
;IFDCLVGSEMCIRDSSREEIESAQAGDIVAIVGMKNVQTGHTLCDPKEPATLEPMGFPDPVISIAVAAKDKGSVEKLGMALSKMVQEDPSFRVETDVESNEIIIKGMGELHLDIKVDILKRTYGVDVEVGKPQVAYRESITKSIEDSYTHKKQSGGSGQFGKIDYMIEPGEPGTGFEFQSKVTGGNVPREFWPAVQKGFETSFAKGMLAGFPCVDMKFTLMDGAYHPVDSSAIAFEIAAKAAYRQSFSKAAPQLLEPIMKVDVFTPDDHVGDVIGDLNRRRGMIKSQDSAATGSRIKADVPLSEMFGYIGDLRTMTSGRGQFSMEFSHYAPCPANVAEVVIKEAKERQEAKSK
;
A
#
# COMPACT_ATOMS: atom_id res chain seq x y z
N ILE A 1 8.44 -7.90 -37.74
CA ILE A 1 8.71 -9.36 -37.82
C ILE A 1 9.75 -9.61 -36.73
N PHE A 2 9.33 -10.18 -35.62
CA PHE A 2 10.27 -10.61 -34.57
C PHE A 2 10.80 -11.98 -35.00
N ASP A 3 12.01 -12.05 -35.50
CA ASP A 3 12.81 -13.27 -35.48
C ASP A 3 13.26 -13.52 -34.02
N CYS A 4 12.35 -13.98 -33.23
CA CYS A 4 12.67 -14.48 -31.91
C CYS A 4 12.51 -16.00 -31.95
N LEU A 5 13.60 -16.72 -31.77
CA LEU A 5 13.63 -18.15 -31.54
C LEU A 5 12.74 -18.51 -30.38
N VAL A 6 11.56 -18.99 -30.62
CA VAL A 6 10.56 -19.22 -29.62
C VAL A 6 9.95 -20.59 -29.81
N GLY A 7 10.23 -21.46 -28.87
CA GLY A 7 9.26 -22.50 -28.58
C GLY A 7 8.05 -21.81 -27.98
N SER A 8 6.98 -21.58 -28.69
CA SER A 8 5.82 -20.92 -28.19
C SER A 8 4.73 -21.93 -27.91
N GLU A 9 4.19 -21.83 -26.70
CA GLU A 9 2.99 -22.55 -26.32
C GLU A 9 1.84 -21.56 -26.25
N MET A 10 0.86 -21.69 -27.11
CA MET A 10 -0.36 -20.93 -27.03
C MET A 10 -1.36 -21.68 -26.16
N CYS A 11 -1.76 -21.10 -25.05
CA CYS A 11 -2.84 -21.62 -24.23
C CYS A 11 -4.16 -21.02 -24.70
N ILE A 12 -4.84 -21.71 -25.60
CA ILE A 12 -6.26 -21.49 -25.83
C ILE A 12 -7.03 -22.48 -24.97
N ARG A 13 -8.27 -22.20 -24.68
CA ARG A 13 -9.24 -22.92 -23.82
C ARG A 13 -9.24 -24.45 -23.84
N ASP A 14 -8.47 -25.11 -24.63
CA ASP A 14 -8.24 -26.53 -24.71
C ASP A 14 -6.76 -26.85 -24.49
N SER A 15 -6.51 -28.03 -24.00
CA SER A 15 -5.24 -28.56 -23.51
C SER A 15 -4.18 -28.84 -24.59
N SER A 16 -4.32 -28.35 -25.81
CA SER A 16 -3.34 -28.50 -26.87
C SER A 16 -2.43 -27.30 -26.99
N ARG A 17 -1.13 -27.54 -26.92
CA ARG A 17 -0.07 -26.55 -27.16
C ARG A 17 0.50 -26.81 -28.54
N GLU A 18 0.60 -25.74 -29.34
CA GLU A 18 1.18 -25.80 -30.66
C GLU A 18 2.39 -24.87 -30.71
N GLU A 19 3.51 -25.39 -31.18
CA GLU A 19 4.71 -24.58 -31.41
C GLU A 19 4.56 -23.82 -32.72
N ILE A 20 4.74 -22.51 -32.68
CA ILE A 20 4.69 -21.62 -33.81
C ILE A 20 6.04 -20.93 -34.03
N GLU A 21 6.48 -20.77 -35.27
CA GLU A 21 7.74 -20.11 -35.58
C GLU A 21 7.62 -18.58 -35.73
N SER A 22 6.42 -18.09 -35.95
CA SER A 22 6.17 -16.65 -36.15
C SER A 22 4.80 -16.25 -35.62
N ALA A 23 4.69 -15.01 -35.14
CA ALA A 23 3.44 -14.38 -34.69
C ALA A 23 3.23 -13.06 -35.44
N GLN A 24 1.97 -12.69 -35.66
CA GLN A 24 1.58 -11.47 -36.36
C GLN A 24 0.88 -10.50 -35.41
N ALA A 25 0.69 -9.25 -35.85
CA ALA A 25 -0.05 -8.26 -35.13
C ALA A 25 -1.49 -8.73 -34.83
N GLY A 26 -1.86 -8.77 -33.55
CA GLY A 26 -3.14 -9.27 -33.09
C GLY A 26 -3.11 -10.68 -32.47
N ASP A 27 -2.02 -11.42 -32.68
CA ASP A 27 -1.85 -12.75 -32.10
C ASP A 27 -1.54 -12.65 -30.59
N ILE A 28 -2.06 -13.63 -29.83
CA ILE A 28 -1.74 -13.81 -28.40
C ILE A 28 -0.90 -15.07 -28.30
N VAL A 29 0.34 -14.91 -27.87
CA VAL A 29 1.32 -16.00 -27.83
C VAL A 29 2.04 -16.09 -26.50
N ALA A 30 2.51 -17.29 -26.14
CA ALA A 30 3.39 -17.50 -25.00
C ALA A 30 4.85 -17.56 -25.49
N ILE A 31 5.71 -16.71 -24.93
CA ILE A 31 7.13 -16.66 -25.28
C ILE A 31 7.94 -17.35 -24.18
N VAL A 32 8.71 -18.36 -24.54
CA VAL A 32 9.53 -19.14 -23.60
C VAL A 32 10.95 -18.58 -23.53
N GLY A 33 11.57 -18.63 -22.34
CA GLY A 33 12.98 -18.26 -22.15
C GLY A 33 13.25 -16.78 -21.90
N MET A 34 12.23 -15.94 -21.83
CA MET A 34 12.37 -14.53 -21.47
C MET A 34 12.80 -14.38 -20.00
N LYS A 35 13.82 -13.55 -19.78
CA LYS A 35 14.30 -13.21 -18.43
C LYS A 35 14.01 -11.73 -18.16
N ASN A 36 13.74 -11.39 -16.90
CA ASN A 36 13.51 -10.00 -16.45
C ASN A 36 12.30 -9.30 -17.10
N VAL A 37 11.26 -10.06 -17.48
CA VAL A 37 9.99 -9.54 -18.00
C VAL A 37 8.93 -9.65 -16.90
N GLN A 38 8.13 -8.61 -16.76
CA GLN A 38 7.03 -8.54 -15.81
C GLN A 38 5.72 -8.21 -16.54
N THR A 39 4.60 -8.51 -15.91
CA THR A 39 3.28 -8.10 -16.42
C THR A 39 3.23 -6.60 -16.61
N GLY A 40 2.79 -6.16 -17.79
CA GLY A 40 2.73 -4.74 -18.16
C GLY A 40 3.97 -4.20 -18.89
N HIS A 41 5.06 -5.00 -19.02
CA HIS A 41 6.20 -4.57 -19.81
C HIS A 41 5.89 -4.61 -21.32
N THR A 42 6.35 -3.60 -22.04
CA THR A 42 6.32 -3.57 -23.49
C THR A 42 7.60 -4.19 -24.05
N LEU A 43 7.45 -5.11 -25.00
CA LEU A 43 8.55 -5.66 -25.79
C LEU A 43 8.57 -4.97 -27.15
N CYS A 44 9.69 -4.39 -27.54
CA CYS A 44 9.81 -3.68 -28.81
C CYS A 44 11.17 -3.93 -29.46
N ASP A 45 11.31 -3.55 -30.73
CA ASP A 45 12.59 -3.58 -31.44
C ASP A 45 13.53 -2.53 -30.78
N PRO A 46 14.77 -2.91 -30.42
CA PRO A 46 15.76 -1.97 -29.91
C PRO A 46 16.10 -0.81 -30.85
N LYS A 47 15.89 -1.00 -32.18
CA LYS A 47 16.16 0.02 -33.19
C LYS A 47 15.01 1.03 -33.33
N GLU A 48 13.79 0.60 -33.01
CA GLU A 48 12.58 1.42 -33.08
C GLU A 48 11.83 1.29 -31.73
N PRO A 49 12.34 1.87 -30.65
CA PRO A 49 11.73 1.71 -29.33
C PRO A 49 10.37 2.41 -29.28
N ALA A 50 9.33 1.62 -29.02
CA ALA A 50 7.98 2.10 -28.77
C ALA A 50 7.46 1.49 -27.46
N THR A 51 7.04 2.33 -26.53
CA THR A 51 6.46 1.89 -25.26
C THR A 51 4.97 2.23 -25.22
N LEU A 52 4.17 1.26 -24.83
CA LEU A 52 2.75 1.47 -24.56
C LEU A 52 2.58 2.14 -23.17
N GLU A 53 1.42 2.72 -22.96
CA GLU A 53 1.08 3.34 -21.67
C GLU A 53 1.20 2.30 -20.55
N PRO A 54 1.92 2.63 -19.45
CA PRO A 54 2.07 1.71 -18.32
C PRO A 54 0.74 1.48 -17.61
N MET A 55 0.49 0.24 -17.21
CA MET A 55 -0.69 -0.09 -16.40
C MET A 55 -0.49 0.45 -14.98
N GLY A 56 -1.46 1.24 -14.49
CA GLY A 56 -1.51 1.65 -13.09
C GLY A 56 -2.05 0.52 -12.21
N PHE A 57 -1.27 0.07 -11.25
CA PHE A 57 -1.71 -0.90 -10.24
C PHE A 57 -1.88 -0.17 -8.91
N PRO A 58 -3.06 -0.31 -8.26
CA PRO A 58 -3.26 0.28 -6.94
C PRO A 58 -2.37 -0.40 -5.89
N ASP A 59 -2.04 0.33 -4.84
CA ASP A 59 -1.29 -0.23 -3.73
C ASP A 59 -2.09 -1.29 -2.97
N PRO A 60 -1.45 -2.39 -2.56
CA PRO A 60 -2.11 -3.43 -1.78
C PRO A 60 -2.59 -2.89 -0.43
N VAL A 61 -3.78 -3.34 0.00
CA VAL A 61 -4.48 -2.82 1.18
C VAL A 61 -4.58 -3.82 2.33
N ILE A 62 -4.23 -5.08 2.09
CA ILE A 62 -4.20 -6.13 3.10
C ILE A 62 -2.85 -6.84 3.09
N SER A 63 -2.41 -7.28 4.25
CA SER A 63 -1.19 -8.06 4.41
C SER A 63 -1.40 -9.25 5.35
N ILE A 64 -0.71 -10.34 5.06
CA ILE A 64 -0.62 -11.51 5.94
C ILE A 64 0.84 -11.96 6.06
N ALA A 65 1.21 -12.44 7.23
CA ALA A 65 2.50 -13.09 7.42
C ALA A 65 2.41 -14.53 6.91
N VAL A 66 3.44 -14.99 6.21
CA VAL A 66 3.56 -16.38 5.76
C VAL A 66 4.89 -16.97 6.17
N ALA A 67 4.88 -18.19 6.66
CA ALA A 67 6.08 -18.94 7.01
C ALA A 67 6.02 -20.35 6.39
N ALA A 68 7.16 -20.84 5.88
CA ALA A 68 7.23 -22.22 5.44
C ALA A 68 7.08 -23.17 6.65
N LYS A 69 6.27 -24.20 6.54
CA LYS A 69 6.07 -25.18 7.62
C LYS A 69 7.33 -25.97 7.94
N ASP A 70 8.16 -26.18 6.93
CA ASP A 70 9.41 -26.90 7.10
C ASP A 70 10.61 -26.08 6.63
N LYS A 71 11.75 -26.27 7.32
CA LYS A 71 12.98 -25.49 7.06
C LYS A 71 13.55 -25.73 5.67
N GLY A 72 13.31 -26.87 5.05
CA GLY A 72 13.80 -27.19 3.71
C GLY A 72 13.03 -26.46 2.61
N SER A 73 11.85 -25.95 2.91
CA SER A 73 10.99 -25.24 1.94
C SER A 73 11.17 -23.70 1.95
N VAL A 74 11.97 -23.15 2.83
CA VAL A 74 12.17 -21.69 2.94
C VAL A 74 12.75 -21.10 1.64
N GLU A 75 13.77 -21.75 1.06
CA GLU A 75 14.37 -21.31 -0.20
C GLU A 75 13.39 -21.41 -1.37
N LYS A 76 12.63 -22.51 -1.43
CA LYS A 76 11.55 -22.70 -2.42
C LYS A 76 10.45 -21.64 -2.28
N LEU A 77 10.09 -21.27 -1.05
CA LEU A 77 9.13 -20.21 -0.77
C LEU A 77 9.61 -18.88 -1.35
N GLY A 78 10.86 -18.50 -1.09
CA GLY A 78 11.45 -17.28 -1.62
C GLY A 78 11.45 -17.22 -3.15
N MET A 79 11.83 -18.33 -3.82
CA MET A 79 11.81 -18.44 -5.27
C MET A 79 10.37 -18.37 -5.84
N ALA A 80 9.43 -19.04 -5.21
CA ALA A 80 8.02 -19.03 -5.62
C ALA A 80 7.43 -17.62 -5.51
N LEU A 81 7.63 -16.97 -4.37
CA LEU A 81 7.15 -15.61 -4.14
C LEU A 81 7.75 -14.60 -5.12
N SER A 82 9.04 -14.72 -5.44
CA SER A 82 9.69 -13.85 -6.44
C SER A 82 9.06 -13.98 -7.83
N LYS A 83 8.70 -15.19 -8.25
CA LYS A 83 7.99 -15.42 -9.52
C LYS A 83 6.59 -14.83 -9.50
N MET A 84 5.85 -15.04 -8.40
CA MET A 84 4.48 -14.54 -8.26
C MET A 84 4.41 -13.01 -8.28
N VAL A 85 5.43 -12.32 -7.75
CA VAL A 85 5.56 -10.85 -7.84
C VAL A 85 5.79 -10.39 -9.28
N GLN A 86 6.57 -11.16 -10.08
CA GLN A 86 6.78 -10.83 -11.50
C GLN A 86 5.52 -11.02 -12.35
N GLU A 87 4.70 -12.01 -12.00
CA GLU A 87 3.43 -12.30 -12.67
C GLU A 87 2.33 -11.27 -12.33
N ASP A 88 2.34 -10.75 -11.11
CA ASP A 88 1.26 -9.91 -10.58
C ASP A 88 1.82 -8.69 -9.83
N PRO A 89 1.86 -7.52 -10.46
CA PRO A 89 2.36 -6.29 -9.86
C PRO A 89 1.53 -5.75 -8.69
N SER A 90 0.28 -6.20 -8.54
CA SER A 90 -0.56 -5.87 -7.37
C SER A 90 -0.25 -6.73 -6.13
N PHE A 91 0.55 -7.79 -6.31
CA PHE A 91 1.04 -8.65 -5.25
C PHE A 91 2.45 -8.22 -4.84
N ARG A 92 2.65 -7.91 -3.56
CA ARG A 92 3.96 -7.50 -3.03
C ARG A 92 4.41 -8.44 -1.92
N VAL A 93 5.71 -8.61 -1.82
CA VAL A 93 6.35 -9.41 -0.79
C VAL A 93 7.41 -8.56 -0.10
N GLU A 94 7.37 -8.52 1.21
CA GLU A 94 8.35 -7.84 2.05
C GLU A 94 8.79 -8.77 3.17
N THR A 95 10.02 -8.58 3.63
CA THR A 95 10.49 -9.25 4.85
C THR A 95 10.52 -8.23 5.97
N ASP A 96 9.82 -8.51 7.05
CA ASP A 96 9.86 -7.68 8.26
C ASP A 96 11.27 -7.80 8.88
N VAL A 97 11.97 -6.68 8.97
CA VAL A 97 13.37 -6.63 9.44
C VAL A 97 13.49 -7.01 10.92
N GLU A 98 12.45 -6.79 11.70
CA GLU A 98 12.46 -7.04 13.15
C GLU A 98 12.07 -8.50 13.48
N SER A 99 10.99 -9.00 12.84
CA SER A 99 10.50 -10.37 13.08
C SER A 99 11.09 -11.41 12.13
N ASN A 100 11.74 -10.98 11.05
CA ASN A 100 12.20 -11.84 9.95
C ASN A 100 11.08 -12.68 9.31
N GLU A 101 9.83 -12.25 9.47
CA GLU A 101 8.67 -12.86 8.84
C GLU A 101 8.51 -12.38 7.39
N ILE A 102 8.08 -13.26 6.52
CA ILE A 102 7.72 -12.89 5.14
C ILE A 102 6.27 -12.41 5.16
N ILE A 103 6.07 -11.16 4.75
CA ILE A 103 4.76 -10.54 4.65
C ILE A 103 4.37 -10.45 3.18
N ILE A 104 3.26 -11.07 2.83
CA ILE A 104 2.65 -10.94 1.51
C ILE A 104 1.50 -9.93 1.57
N LYS A 105 1.44 -9.06 0.57
CA LYS A 105 0.46 -7.97 0.47
C LYS A 105 -0.36 -8.12 -0.80
N GLY A 106 -1.65 -7.85 -0.73
CA GLY A 106 -2.56 -7.98 -1.86
C GLY A 106 -3.77 -7.06 -1.77
N MET A 107 -4.65 -7.18 -2.76
CA MET A 107 -5.82 -6.31 -2.91
C MET A 107 -7.02 -6.74 -2.07
N GLY A 108 -6.98 -7.93 -1.48
CA GLY A 108 -8.06 -8.46 -0.64
C GLY A 108 -7.77 -9.87 -0.16
N GLU A 109 -8.60 -10.37 0.75
CA GLU A 109 -8.48 -11.69 1.36
C GLU A 109 -8.43 -12.81 0.32
N LEU A 110 -9.41 -12.82 -0.61
CA LEU A 110 -9.47 -13.82 -1.68
C LEU A 110 -8.22 -13.81 -2.56
N HIS A 111 -7.65 -12.63 -2.84
CA HIS A 111 -6.42 -12.51 -3.61
C HIS A 111 -5.28 -13.24 -2.89
N LEU A 112 -5.10 -13.01 -1.60
CA LEU A 112 -4.05 -13.66 -0.81
C LEU A 112 -4.30 -15.15 -0.62
N ASP A 113 -5.56 -15.57 -0.44
CA ASP A 113 -5.92 -17.00 -0.36
C ASP A 113 -5.58 -17.75 -1.64
N ILE A 114 -5.86 -17.16 -2.81
CA ILE A 114 -5.48 -17.75 -4.10
C ILE A 114 -3.96 -17.84 -4.22
N LYS A 115 -3.21 -16.81 -3.79
CA LYS A 115 -1.74 -16.85 -3.81
C LYS A 115 -1.18 -17.94 -2.90
N VAL A 116 -1.77 -18.12 -1.72
CA VAL A 116 -1.41 -19.23 -0.79
C VAL A 116 -1.74 -20.60 -1.41
N ASP A 117 -2.88 -20.72 -2.07
CA ASP A 117 -3.25 -21.99 -2.76
C ASP A 117 -2.29 -22.31 -3.92
N ILE A 118 -1.86 -21.30 -4.68
CA ILE A 118 -0.85 -21.45 -5.73
C ILE A 118 0.50 -21.91 -5.15
N LEU A 119 0.94 -21.34 -4.02
CA LEU A 119 2.15 -21.82 -3.32
C LEU A 119 2.08 -23.32 -3.03
N LYS A 120 0.94 -23.78 -2.56
CA LYS A 120 0.75 -25.18 -2.22
C LYS A 120 0.63 -26.08 -3.45
N ARG A 121 -0.26 -25.75 -4.41
CA ARG A 121 -0.59 -26.62 -5.54
C ARG A 121 0.45 -26.58 -6.65
N THR A 122 0.96 -25.40 -6.97
CA THR A 122 1.88 -25.21 -8.12
C THR A 122 3.33 -25.34 -7.70
N TYR A 123 3.70 -24.76 -6.56
CA TYR A 123 5.09 -24.76 -6.10
C TYR A 123 5.39 -25.85 -5.07
N GLY A 124 4.38 -26.56 -4.55
CA GLY A 124 4.56 -27.62 -3.57
C GLY A 124 5.14 -27.12 -2.24
N VAL A 125 4.79 -25.91 -1.83
CA VAL A 125 5.24 -25.28 -0.58
C VAL A 125 4.06 -25.12 0.36
N ASP A 126 4.04 -25.87 1.45
CA ASP A 126 3.08 -25.66 2.53
C ASP A 126 3.53 -24.49 3.42
N VAL A 127 2.61 -23.57 3.65
CA VAL A 127 2.85 -22.38 4.49
C VAL A 127 1.89 -22.32 5.67
N GLU A 128 2.35 -21.70 6.74
CA GLU A 128 1.51 -21.21 7.83
C GLU A 128 1.16 -19.75 7.54
N VAL A 129 -0.12 -19.41 7.74
CA VAL A 129 -0.66 -18.08 7.42
C VAL A 129 -1.06 -17.38 8.71
N GLY A 130 -0.54 -16.18 8.91
CA GLY A 130 -0.90 -15.30 10.02
C GLY A 130 -2.27 -14.63 9.80
N LYS A 131 -2.74 -13.91 10.83
CA LYS A 131 -4.01 -13.15 10.72
C LYS A 131 -3.88 -11.99 9.73
N PRO A 132 -4.92 -11.73 8.91
CA PRO A 132 -4.94 -10.58 8.01
C PRO A 132 -4.79 -9.25 8.76
N GLN A 133 -4.03 -8.33 8.19
CA GLN A 133 -3.84 -7.00 8.72
C GLN A 133 -4.24 -5.96 7.67
N VAL A 134 -5.09 -5.02 8.09
CA VAL A 134 -5.51 -3.90 7.24
C VAL A 134 -4.40 -2.85 7.23
N ALA A 135 -4.07 -2.32 6.07
CA ALA A 135 -3.09 -1.25 5.90
C ALA A 135 -3.73 0.10 6.22
N TYR A 136 -3.83 0.43 7.49
CA TYR A 136 -4.24 1.76 7.94
C TYR A 136 -3.22 2.82 7.56
N ARG A 137 -3.65 4.08 7.56
CA ARG A 137 -2.82 5.27 7.34
C ARG A 137 -3.06 6.29 8.45
N GLU A 138 -2.13 7.20 8.60
CA GLU A 138 -2.29 8.33 9.51
C GLU A 138 -2.31 9.64 8.70
N SER A 139 -3.02 10.64 9.20
CA SER A 139 -3.00 11.99 8.65
C SER A 139 -3.33 13.00 9.77
N ILE A 140 -3.35 14.26 9.43
CA ILE A 140 -3.69 15.35 10.35
C ILE A 140 -4.90 16.13 9.82
N THR A 141 -5.60 16.81 10.73
CA THR A 141 -6.78 17.62 10.37
C THR A 141 -6.58 19.11 10.57
N LYS A 142 -5.52 19.53 11.28
CA LYS A 142 -5.24 20.94 11.58
C LYS A 142 -3.87 21.35 11.09
N SER A 143 -3.79 22.54 10.54
CA SER A 143 -2.51 23.19 10.24
C SER A 143 -1.85 23.68 11.53
N ILE A 144 -0.56 23.48 11.65
CA ILE A 144 0.27 23.91 12.76
C ILE A 144 1.48 24.65 12.22
N GLU A 145 1.66 25.88 12.70
CA GLU A 145 2.91 26.63 12.55
C GLU A 145 3.66 26.59 13.89
N ASP A 146 4.92 26.18 13.85
CA ASP A 146 5.72 25.99 15.05
C ASP A 146 7.22 26.16 14.72
N SER A 147 8.06 26.18 15.73
CA SER A 147 9.51 26.25 15.57
C SER A 147 10.20 25.17 16.41
N TYR A 148 11.32 24.69 15.91
CA TYR A 148 12.16 23.76 16.64
C TYR A 148 13.63 24.12 16.50
N THR A 149 14.34 24.09 17.64
CA THR A 149 15.79 24.31 17.69
C THR A 149 16.49 23.06 18.20
N HIS A 150 17.26 22.42 17.31
CA HIS A 150 18.20 21.40 17.71
C HIS A 150 19.51 22.05 18.14
N LYS A 151 19.87 21.87 19.41
CA LYS A 151 21.16 22.32 19.95
C LYS A 151 21.73 21.22 20.82
N LYS A 152 22.90 20.71 20.43
CA LYS A 152 23.65 19.72 21.22
C LYS A 152 25.12 20.15 21.28
N GLN A 153 25.66 20.22 22.48
CA GLN A 153 27.05 20.58 22.71
C GLN A 153 27.68 19.47 23.56
N SER A 154 28.59 18.70 23.00
CA SER A 154 29.31 17.62 23.67
C SER A 154 30.77 17.69 23.28
N GLY A 155 31.60 18.33 24.09
CA GLY A 155 33.06 18.26 24.08
C GLY A 155 33.76 18.28 22.72
N GLY A 156 33.44 19.22 21.82
CA GLY A 156 33.97 19.35 20.47
C GLY A 156 33.06 20.22 19.60
N SER A 157 32.98 19.98 18.27
CA SER A 157 32.04 20.68 17.38
C SER A 157 30.60 20.40 17.82
N GLY A 158 29.82 21.45 18.07
CA GLY A 158 28.40 21.35 18.43
C GLY A 158 27.52 20.93 17.27
N GLN A 159 26.23 20.71 17.55
CA GLN A 159 25.20 20.55 16.52
C GLN A 159 24.15 21.66 16.72
N PHE A 160 23.89 22.42 15.66
CA PHE A 160 22.89 23.47 15.68
C PHE A 160 22.03 23.45 14.41
N GLY A 161 20.73 23.57 14.58
CA GLY A 161 19.79 23.78 13.47
C GLY A 161 18.45 24.25 14.01
N LYS A 162 18.02 25.45 13.61
CA LYS A 162 16.68 25.96 13.91
C LYS A 162 15.85 25.97 12.65
N ILE A 163 14.63 25.48 12.73
CA ILE A 163 13.64 25.53 11.66
C ILE A 163 12.34 26.11 12.19
N ASP A 164 11.80 27.06 11.46
CA ASP A 164 10.44 27.58 11.61
C ASP A 164 9.63 26.97 10.47
N TYR A 165 8.56 26.28 10.77
CA TYR A 165 7.89 25.41 9.81
C TYR A 165 6.38 25.40 10.00
N MET A 166 5.67 25.00 8.94
CA MET A 166 4.24 24.76 8.95
C MET A 166 3.97 23.36 8.44
N ILE A 167 3.10 22.63 9.15
CA ILE A 167 2.56 21.33 8.75
C ILE A 167 1.08 21.51 8.50
N GLU A 168 0.61 21.09 7.33
CA GLU A 168 -0.78 21.25 6.89
C GLU A 168 -1.31 19.92 6.37
N PRO A 169 -2.64 19.63 6.51
CA PRO A 169 -3.27 18.57 5.77
C PRO A 169 -3.16 18.86 4.26
N GLY A 170 -2.80 17.84 3.49
CA GLY A 170 -2.78 17.88 2.02
C GLY A 170 -4.11 17.45 1.42
N GLU A 171 -4.26 17.66 0.11
CA GLU A 171 -5.39 17.14 -0.64
C GLU A 171 -5.30 15.61 -0.74
N PRO A 172 -6.42 14.87 -0.75
CA PRO A 172 -6.41 13.42 -0.88
C PRO A 172 -5.63 12.94 -2.11
N GLY A 173 -4.67 12.04 -1.88
CA GLY A 173 -3.83 11.47 -2.93
C GLY A 173 -2.56 12.26 -3.27
N THR A 174 -2.26 13.38 -2.60
CA THR A 174 -1.02 14.15 -2.83
C THR A 174 0.19 13.54 -2.14
N GLY A 175 -0.02 12.71 -1.13
CA GLY A 175 1.04 12.04 -0.39
C GLY A 175 1.90 13.01 0.42
N PHE A 176 3.22 12.97 0.21
CA PHE A 176 4.18 13.85 0.88
C PHE A 176 4.52 15.05 -0.01
N GLU A 177 4.23 16.24 0.47
CA GLU A 177 4.63 17.49 -0.19
C GLU A 177 5.60 18.28 0.69
N PHE A 178 6.67 18.80 0.07
CA PHE A 178 7.61 19.70 0.73
C PHE A 178 7.83 20.97 -0.09
N GLN A 179 7.79 22.12 0.57
CA GLN A 179 8.15 23.40 -0.03
C GLN A 179 8.97 24.24 0.94
N SER A 180 9.76 25.16 0.41
CA SER A 180 10.49 26.15 1.20
C SER A 180 10.08 27.57 0.80
N LYS A 181 9.78 28.39 1.78
CA LYS A 181 9.50 29.84 1.65
C LYS A 181 10.59 30.69 2.28
N VAL A 182 11.72 30.09 2.65
CA VAL A 182 12.83 30.82 3.28
C VAL A 182 13.34 31.92 2.37
N THR A 183 13.38 33.15 2.91
CA THR A 183 13.93 34.34 2.28
C THR A 183 15.08 34.85 3.13
N GLY A 184 16.11 35.48 2.50
CA GLY A 184 17.18 36.15 3.24
C GLY A 184 18.36 35.27 3.71
N GLY A 185 18.40 33.96 3.39
CA GLY A 185 19.57 33.11 3.65
C GLY A 185 19.73 32.63 5.09
N ASN A 186 18.73 32.80 5.96
CA ASN A 186 18.75 32.35 7.36
C ASN A 186 18.93 30.84 7.50
N VAL A 187 18.43 30.08 6.52
CA VAL A 187 18.73 28.66 6.33
C VAL A 187 19.33 28.48 4.94
N PRO A 188 20.64 28.22 4.82
CA PRO A 188 21.28 27.96 3.53
C PRO A 188 20.60 26.86 2.73
N ARG A 189 20.49 27.07 1.40
CA ARG A 189 19.80 26.13 0.51
C ARG A 189 20.34 24.70 0.55
N GLU A 190 21.61 24.56 0.87
CA GLU A 190 22.26 23.25 1.03
C GLU A 190 21.66 22.38 2.14
N PHE A 191 20.98 22.97 3.14
CA PHE A 191 20.34 22.24 4.23
C PHE A 191 18.87 21.89 3.97
N TRP A 192 18.23 22.47 2.94
CA TRP A 192 16.82 22.17 2.63
C TRP A 192 16.55 20.70 2.32
N PRO A 193 17.41 20.00 1.55
CA PRO A 193 17.22 18.56 1.32
C PRO A 193 17.30 17.74 2.61
N ALA A 194 18.10 18.17 3.58
CA ALA A 194 18.21 17.49 4.87
C ALA A 194 16.94 17.69 5.73
N VAL A 195 16.35 18.90 5.71
CA VAL A 195 15.06 19.18 6.35
C VAL A 195 13.96 18.34 5.69
N GLN A 196 13.86 18.34 4.37
CA GLN A 196 12.91 17.52 3.62
C GLN A 196 13.03 16.04 4.01
N LYS A 197 14.23 15.49 3.96
CA LYS A 197 14.52 14.09 4.33
C LYS A 197 14.11 13.78 5.76
N GLY A 198 14.31 14.72 6.69
CA GLY A 198 13.90 14.57 8.08
C GLY A 198 12.37 14.45 8.24
N PHE A 199 11.61 15.28 7.55
CA PHE A 199 10.16 15.21 7.51
C PHE A 199 9.69 13.93 6.79
N GLU A 200 10.23 13.61 5.62
CA GLU A 200 9.88 12.43 4.82
C GLU A 200 10.10 11.12 5.60
N THR A 201 11.24 11.00 6.28
CA THR A 201 11.53 9.83 7.14
C THR A 201 10.50 9.68 8.27
N SER A 202 10.06 10.80 8.85
CA SER A 202 9.07 10.81 9.92
C SER A 202 7.65 10.56 9.41
N PHE A 203 7.33 11.04 8.21
CA PHE A 203 6.09 10.79 7.49
C PHE A 203 5.90 9.31 7.16
N ALA A 204 6.97 8.62 6.77
CA ALA A 204 6.93 7.19 6.48
C ALA A 204 6.57 6.32 7.70
N LYS A 205 6.74 6.85 8.92
CA LYS A 205 6.40 6.17 10.18
C LYS A 205 5.57 7.12 11.05
N GLY A 206 4.26 6.97 11.02
CA GLY A 206 3.32 7.78 11.81
C GLY A 206 3.56 7.67 13.32
N MET A 207 3.00 8.62 14.05
CA MET A 207 3.21 8.81 15.49
C MET A 207 1.99 8.41 16.33
N LEU A 208 0.85 8.14 15.71
CA LEU A 208 -0.38 7.77 16.42
C LEU A 208 -0.38 6.28 16.79
N ALA A 209 -0.15 5.44 15.78
CA ALA A 209 -0.09 3.98 15.90
C ALA A 209 1.08 3.36 15.10
N GLY A 210 1.90 4.19 14.45
CA GLY A 210 3.06 3.76 13.66
C GLY A 210 2.74 3.40 12.22
N PHE A 211 1.52 3.69 11.73
CA PHE A 211 1.18 3.51 10.32
C PHE A 211 1.76 4.64 9.47
N PRO A 212 2.13 4.37 8.21
CA PRO A 212 2.60 5.43 7.31
C PRO A 212 1.58 6.56 7.18
N CYS A 213 2.07 7.81 7.15
CA CYS A 213 1.21 8.96 6.93
C CYS A 213 0.89 9.15 5.44
N VAL A 214 -0.19 9.87 5.15
CA VAL A 214 -0.59 10.29 3.80
C VAL A 214 -1.11 11.72 3.83
N ASP A 215 -1.01 12.38 2.67
CA ASP A 215 -1.65 13.67 2.40
C ASP A 215 -1.30 14.74 3.43
N MET A 216 0.00 15.05 3.52
CA MET A 216 0.52 16.09 4.38
C MET A 216 1.51 16.98 3.63
N LYS A 217 1.41 18.28 3.87
CA LYS A 217 2.29 19.28 3.31
C LYS A 217 3.16 19.92 4.38
N PHE A 218 4.45 19.99 4.09
CA PHE A 218 5.46 20.55 4.96
C PHE A 218 6.06 21.80 4.30
N THR A 219 5.98 22.92 4.99
CA THR A 219 6.54 24.18 4.52
C THR A 219 7.63 24.64 5.48
N LEU A 220 8.86 24.76 4.98
CA LEU A 220 9.95 25.41 5.70
C LEU A 220 9.77 26.93 5.52
N MET A 221 9.45 27.64 6.60
CA MET A 221 9.14 29.08 6.58
C MET A 221 10.40 29.92 6.76
N ASP A 222 11.20 29.60 7.78
CA ASP A 222 12.44 30.30 8.13
C ASP A 222 13.29 29.40 9.07
N GLY A 223 14.29 29.95 9.72
CA GLY A 223 15.10 29.29 10.70
C GLY A 223 16.37 30.03 11.05
N ALA A 224 17.36 29.32 11.56
CA ALA A 224 18.69 29.86 11.80
C ALA A 224 19.76 28.77 11.68
N TYR A 225 20.94 29.18 11.26
CA TYR A 225 22.11 28.33 11.21
C TYR A 225 23.28 28.96 11.96
N HIS A 226 24.25 28.14 12.35
CA HIS A 226 25.49 28.55 12.97
C HIS A 226 26.64 28.14 12.03
N PRO A 227 27.60 29.08 11.68
CA PRO A 227 28.63 28.81 10.68
C PRO A 227 29.52 27.60 10.95
N VAL A 228 29.69 27.22 12.22
CA VAL A 228 30.59 26.12 12.64
C VAL A 228 29.81 24.85 13.05
N ASP A 229 28.66 25.02 13.72
CA ASP A 229 27.94 23.90 14.36
C ASP A 229 26.77 23.39 13.52
N SER A 230 26.41 24.06 12.42
CA SER A 230 25.34 23.60 11.53
C SER A 230 25.83 22.57 10.52
N SER A 231 25.03 21.55 10.33
CA SER A 231 25.29 20.48 9.38
C SER A 231 23.96 19.91 8.85
N ALA A 232 24.02 19.21 7.73
CA ALA A 232 22.86 18.50 7.17
C ALA A 232 22.22 17.54 8.20
N ILE A 233 23.04 16.85 8.98
CA ILE A 233 22.58 15.93 10.04
C ILE A 233 21.82 16.69 11.13
N ALA A 234 22.31 17.88 11.55
CA ALA A 234 21.64 18.68 12.57
C ALA A 234 20.26 19.15 12.12
N PHE A 235 20.10 19.54 10.84
CA PHE A 235 18.83 19.93 10.26
C PHE A 235 17.88 18.73 10.04
N GLU A 236 18.39 17.56 9.66
CA GLU A 236 17.60 16.33 9.57
C GLU A 236 17.04 15.94 10.95
N ILE A 237 17.86 16.00 11.99
CA ILE A 237 17.42 15.72 13.37
C ILE A 237 16.41 16.78 13.84
N ALA A 238 16.65 18.06 13.52
CA ALA A 238 15.71 19.14 13.83
C ALA A 238 14.34 18.91 13.20
N ALA A 239 14.27 18.51 11.92
CA ALA A 239 13.03 18.22 11.24
C ALA A 239 12.29 17.01 11.82
N LYS A 240 13.01 15.93 12.17
CA LYS A 240 12.43 14.76 12.85
C LYS A 240 11.84 15.11 14.21
N ALA A 241 12.53 15.95 14.97
CA ALA A 241 12.06 16.38 16.28
C ALA A 241 10.89 17.38 16.17
N ALA A 242 10.93 18.28 15.21
CA ALA A 242 9.86 19.20 14.84
C ALA A 242 8.55 18.46 14.51
N TYR A 243 8.65 17.42 13.67
CA TYR A 243 7.51 16.56 13.35
C TYR A 243 6.90 15.95 14.62
N ARG A 244 7.73 15.36 15.49
CA ARG A 244 7.26 14.76 16.75
C ARG A 244 6.57 15.77 17.66
N GLN A 245 7.10 17.00 17.74
CA GLN A 245 6.53 18.06 18.55
C GLN A 245 5.15 18.50 18.07
N SER A 246 4.96 18.61 16.76
CA SER A 246 3.76 19.21 16.17
C SER A 246 2.68 18.21 15.79
N PHE A 247 3.04 16.95 15.52
CA PHE A 247 2.07 15.95 15.04
C PHE A 247 0.89 15.78 15.99
N SER A 248 1.15 15.68 17.31
CA SER A 248 0.09 15.54 18.30
C SER A 248 -0.82 16.76 18.40
N LYS A 249 -0.28 17.97 18.14
CA LYS A 249 -1.03 19.22 18.15
C LYS A 249 -1.90 19.40 16.90
N ALA A 250 -1.50 18.76 15.80
CA ALA A 250 -2.17 18.84 14.50
C ALA A 250 -3.46 18.00 14.39
N ALA A 251 -3.98 17.50 15.52
CA ALA A 251 -5.14 16.63 15.58
C ALA A 251 -5.02 15.43 14.64
N PRO A 252 -4.11 14.49 14.94
CA PRO A 252 -3.89 13.31 14.11
C PRO A 252 -5.12 12.41 14.06
N GLN A 253 -5.36 11.81 12.91
CA GLN A 253 -6.45 10.88 12.67
C GLN A 253 -5.95 9.59 11.99
N LEU A 254 -6.63 8.50 12.29
CA LEU A 254 -6.44 7.22 11.60
C LEU A 254 -7.33 7.18 10.37
N LEU A 255 -6.80 6.70 9.26
CA LEU A 255 -7.52 6.48 8.02
C LEU A 255 -7.62 4.99 7.74
N GLU A 256 -8.81 4.54 7.33
CA GLU A 256 -9.07 3.17 6.91
C GLU A 256 -9.26 3.08 5.38
N PRO A 257 -8.83 1.97 4.75
CA PRO A 257 -9.06 1.76 3.33
C PRO A 257 -10.52 1.44 3.06
N ILE A 258 -11.13 2.18 2.15
CA ILE A 258 -12.49 1.97 1.67
C ILE A 258 -12.44 1.21 0.34
N MET A 259 -13.21 0.15 0.27
CA MET A 259 -13.36 -0.68 -0.92
C MET A 259 -14.62 -0.29 -1.66
N LYS A 260 -14.51 -0.15 -2.98
CA LYS A 260 -15.65 -0.08 -3.89
C LYS A 260 -16.12 -1.49 -4.16
N VAL A 261 -17.26 -1.84 -3.62
CA VAL A 261 -17.86 -3.17 -3.68
C VAL A 261 -18.98 -3.16 -4.70
N ASP A 262 -18.98 -4.13 -5.59
CA ASP A 262 -20.01 -4.35 -6.60
C ASP A 262 -20.60 -5.76 -6.36
N VAL A 263 -21.86 -5.82 -5.93
CA VAL A 263 -22.55 -7.06 -5.62
C VAL A 263 -23.66 -7.30 -6.62
N PHE A 264 -23.66 -8.48 -7.23
CA PHE A 264 -24.77 -8.98 -8.04
C PHE A 264 -25.56 -10.01 -7.25
N THR A 265 -26.87 -9.83 -7.15
CA THR A 265 -27.79 -10.72 -6.42
C THR A 265 -29.15 -10.83 -7.12
N PRO A 266 -29.83 -11.97 -7.01
CA PRO A 266 -31.24 -12.07 -7.42
C PRO A 266 -32.10 -11.06 -6.64
N ASP A 267 -33.18 -10.59 -7.27
CA ASP A 267 -34.03 -9.52 -6.72
C ASP A 267 -34.65 -9.89 -5.36
N ASP A 268 -34.94 -11.17 -5.11
CA ASP A 268 -35.48 -11.68 -3.85
C ASP A 268 -34.56 -11.44 -2.65
N HIS A 269 -33.27 -11.24 -2.86
CA HIS A 269 -32.25 -11.09 -1.82
C HIS A 269 -31.66 -9.68 -1.70
N VAL A 270 -32.12 -8.74 -2.52
CA VAL A 270 -31.59 -7.36 -2.55
C VAL A 270 -31.69 -6.68 -1.19
N GLY A 271 -32.82 -6.85 -0.49
CA GLY A 271 -33.02 -6.27 0.83
C GLY A 271 -32.03 -6.78 1.88
N ASP A 272 -31.77 -8.10 1.88
CA ASP A 272 -30.84 -8.72 2.81
C ASP A 272 -29.40 -8.26 2.55
N VAL A 273 -29.01 -8.19 1.29
CA VAL A 273 -27.67 -7.73 0.88
C VAL A 273 -27.45 -6.27 1.25
N ILE A 274 -28.42 -5.38 0.97
CA ILE A 274 -28.34 -3.96 1.36
C ILE A 274 -28.30 -3.83 2.89
N GLY A 275 -29.10 -4.59 3.61
CA GLY A 275 -29.09 -4.62 5.08
C GLY A 275 -27.75 -5.05 5.65
N ASP A 276 -27.11 -6.07 5.08
CA ASP A 276 -25.79 -6.55 5.49
C ASP A 276 -24.69 -5.53 5.18
N LEU A 277 -24.67 -4.96 3.97
CA LEU A 277 -23.71 -3.93 3.61
C LEU A 277 -23.80 -2.70 4.53
N ASN A 278 -25.03 -2.25 4.88
CA ASN A 278 -25.22 -1.17 5.84
C ASN A 278 -24.71 -1.54 7.25
N ARG A 279 -24.95 -2.77 7.71
CA ARG A 279 -24.41 -3.27 8.99
C ARG A 279 -22.88 -3.25 9.01
N ARG A 280 -22.25 -3.49 7.85
CA ARG A 280 -20.80 -3.41 7.62
C ARG A 280 -20.29 -1.99 7.39
N ARG A 281 -21.04 -0.97 7.80
CA ARG A 281 -20.69 0.44 7.61
C ARG A 281 -20.58 0.84 6.13
N GLY A 282 -21.19 0.08 5.24
CA GLY A 282 -21.19 0.36 3.81
C GLY A 282 -22.10 1.53 3.46
N MET A 283 -21.65 2.35 2.52
CA MET A 283 -22.43 3.44 1.92
C MET A 283 -22.89 3.01 0.53
N ILE A 284 -24.18 2.73 0.37
CA ILE A 284 -24.76 2.35 -0.92
C ILE A 284 -24.67 3.55 -1.88
N LYS A 285 -24.11 3.36 -3.05
CA LYS A 285 -23.96 4.37 -4.11
C LYS A 285 -25.03 4.26 -5.18
N SER A 286 -25.28 3.04 -5.66
CA SER A 286 -26.33 2.78 -6.65
C SER A 286 -26.88 1.37 -6.49
N GLN A 287 -28.11 1.22 -6.99
CA GLN A 287 -28.75 -0.06 -7.22
C GLN A 287 -29.29 -0.05 -8.64
N ASP A 288 -28.81 -0.95 -9.46
CA ASP A 288 -29.16 -1.04 -10.87
C ASP A 288 -29.84 -2.40 -11.14
N SER A 289 -31.00 -2.40 -11.76
CA SER A 289 -31.68 -3.64 -12.17
C SER A 289 -31.02 -4.21 -13.42
N ALA A 290 -30.79 -5.52 -13.42
CA ALA A 290 -30.28 -6.29 -14.55
C ALA A 290 -31.30 -7.36 -14.96
N ALA A 291 -31.13 -7.99 -16.11
CA ALA A 291 -32.07 -8.97 -16.66
C ALA A 291 -32.32 -10.19 -15.75
N THR A 292 -31.37 -10.53 -14.87
CA THR A 292 -31.40 -11.73 -14.01
C THR A 292 -31.24 -11.40 -12.52
N GLY A 293 -31.41 -10.14 -12.11
CA GLY A 293 -31.24 -9.70 -10.72
C GLY A 293 -30.86 -8.23 -10.62
N SER A 294 -30.31 -7.85 -9.50
CA SER A 294 -29.91 -6.47 -9.20
C SER A 294 -28.40 -6.38 -8.91
N ARG A 295 -27.80 -5.28 -9.34
CA ARG A 295 -26.42 -4.91 -9.06
C ARG A 295 -26.41 -3.78 -8.04
N ILE A 296 -25.69 -3.98 -6.93
CA ILE A 296 -25.58 -3.01 -5.83
C ILE A 296 -24.11 -2.57 -5.76
N LYS A 297 -23.88 -1.26 -5.84
CA LYS A 297 -22.54 -0.67 -5.65
C LYS A 297 -22.51 0.06 -4.33
N ALA A 298 -21.47 -0.20 -3.54
CA ALA A 298 -21.28 0.40 -2.23
C ALA A 298 -19.81 0.67 -1.94
N ASP A 299 -19.56 1.70 -1.14
CA ASP A 299 -18.26 1.93 -0.51
C ASP A 299 -18.28 1.30 0.89
N VAL A 300 -17.38 0.35 1.16
CA VAL A 300 -17.37 -0.40 2.43
C VAL A 300 -15.93 -0.45 2.97
N PRO A 301 -15.71 -0.24 4.28
CA PRO A 301 -14.39 -0.40 4.88
C PRO A 301 -13.88 -1.83 4.73
N LEU A 302 -12.60 -1.98 4.35
CA LEU A 302 -11.99 -3.30 4.14
C LEU A 302 -12.08 -4.18 5.38
N SER A 303 -11.93 -3.61 6.58
CA SER A 303 -12.00 -4.34 7.85
C SER A 303 -13.33 -5.09 8.04
N GLU A 304 -14.42 -4.61 7.43
CA GLU A 304 -15.75 -5.21 7.50
C GLU A 304 -16.03 -6.25 6.40
N MET A 305 -15.11 -6.37 5.44
CA MET A 305 -15.29 -7.25 4.27
C MET A 305 -14.69 -8.64 4.46
N PHE A 306 -13.95 -8.88 5.54
CA PHE A 306 -13.42 -10.22 5.81
C PHE A 306 -14.56 -11.24 6.00
N GLY A 307 -14.44 -12.37 5.31
CA GLY A 307 -15.46 -13.42 5.32
C GLY A 307 -16.75 -13.09 4.55
N TYR A 308 -16.87 -11.91 3.94
CA TYR A 308 -18.11 -11.47 3.27
C TYR A 308 -18.63 -12.45 2.22
N ILE A 309 -17.75 -13.14 1.49
CA ILE A 309 -18.17 -14.14 0.48
C ILE A 309 -19.01 -15.27 1.10
N GLY A 310 -18.66 -15.71 2.32
CA GLY A 310 -19.40 -16.72 3.06
C GLY A 310 -20.81 -16.23 3.41
N ASP A 311 -20.89 -15.03 3.96
CA ASP A 311 -22.16 -14.41 4.36
C ASP A 311 -23.04 -14.12 3.15
N LEU A 312 -22.47 -13.60 2.06
CA LEU A 312 -23.17 -13.35 0.81
C LEU A 312 -23.77 -14.64 0.23
N ARG A 313 -23.00 -15.72 0.20
CA ARG A 313 -23.49 -17.04 -0.27
C ARG A 313 -24.61 -17.57 0.61
N THR A 314 -24.52 -17.40 1.91
CA THR A 314 -25.57 -17.79 2.85
C THR A 314 -26.86 -17.01 2.62
N MET A 315 -26.78 -15.70 2.50
CA MET A 315 -27.94 -14.82 2.27
C MET A 315 -28.60 -15.05 0.91
N THR A 316 -27.82 -15.40 -0.12
CA THR A 316 -28.31 -15.49 -1.50
C THR A 316 -28.46 -16.94 -2.00
N SER A 317 -28.42 -17.94 -1.09
CA SER A 317 -28.46 -19.36 -1.44
C SER A 317 -27.41 -19.75 -2.50
N GLY A 318 -26.21 -19.19 -2.38
CA GLY A 318 -25.07 -19.43 -3.27
C GLY A 318 -25.12 -18.69 -4.61
N ARG A 319 -26.13 -17.84 -4.87
CA ARG A 319 -26.33 -17.16 -6.16
C ARG A 319 -25.71 -15.76 -6.22
N GLY A 320 -25.35 -15.18 -5.08
CA GLY A 320 -24.69 -13.86 -5.02
C GLY A 320 -23.24 -13.94 -5.48
N GLN A 321 -22.82 -12.89 -6.20
CA GLN A 321 -21.44 -12.69 -6.62
C GLN A 321 -21.03 -11.27 -6.21
N PHE A 322 -19.75 -11.08 -5.87
CA PHE A 322 -19.24 -9.76 -5.62
C PHE A 322 -17.80 -9.62 -6.15
N SER A 323 -17.46 -8.38 -6.44
CA SER A 323 -16.10 -7.94 -6.64
C SER A 323 -15.82 -6.74 -5.76
N MET A 324 -14.57 -6.52 -5.39
CA MET A 324 -14.17 -5.33 -4.69
C MET A 324 -12.82 -4.83 -5.19
N GLU A 325 -12.66 -3.52 -5.22
CA GLU A 325 -11.43 -2.83 -5.56
C GLU A 325 -11.16 -1.72 -4.55
N PHE A 326 -9.89 -1.37 -4.35
CA PHE A 326 -9.54 -0.23 -3.50
C PHE A 326 -10.09 1.07 -4.12
N SER A 327 -10.74 1.89 -3.32
CA SER A 327 -11.26 3.19 -3.73
C SER A 327 -10.41 4.35 -3.20
N HIS A 328 -10.41 4.53 -1.90
CA HIS A 328 -9.70 5.63 -1.24
C HIS A 328 -9.52 5.34 0.26
N TYR A 329 -8.77 6.20 0.93
CA TYR A 329 -8.70 6.22 2.39
C TYR A 329 -9.72 7.21 2.96
N ALA A 330 -10.41 6.83 4.03
CA ALA A 330 -11.36 7.68 4.74
C ALA A 330 -11.09 7.69 6.25
N PRO A 331 -11.50 8.75 6.98
CA PRO A 331 -11.36 8.81 8.42
C PRO A 331 -12.03 7.63 9.13
N CYS A 332 -11.28 6.96 9.98
CA CYS A 332 -11.77 5.86 10.78
C CYS A 332 -12.66 6.38 11.91
N PRO A 333 -13.85 5.79 12.19
CA PRO A 333 -14.66 6.16 13.35
C PRO A 333 -13.88 6.01 14.66
N ALA A 334 -14.13 6.88 15.62
CA ALA A 334 -13.36 6.98 16.86
C ALA A 334 -13.29 5.65 17.64
N ASN A 335 -14.41 4.94 17.75
CA ASN A 335 -14.51 3.66 18.42
C ASN A 335 -13.64 2.56 17.77
N VAL A 336 -13.54 2.56 16.45
CA VAL A 336 -12.70 1.60 15.70
C VAL A 336 -11.24 2.03 15.79
N ALA A 337 -10.97 3.33 15.63
CA ALA A 337 -9.63 3.89 15.72
C ALA A 337 -8.96 3.58 17.07
N GLU A 338 -9.68 3.71 18.20
CA GLU A 338 -9.17 3.39 19.54
C GLU A 338 -8.72 1.93 19.65
N VAL A 339 -9.51 0.99 19.13
CA VAL A 339 -9.16 -0.44 19.12
C VAL A 339 -7.91 -0.70 18.30
N VAL A 340 -7.88 -0.17 17.07
CA VAL A 340 -6.75 -0.35 16.14
C VAL A 340 -5.47 0.25 16.71
N ILE A 341 -5.52 1.45 17.29
CA ILE A 341 -4.37 2.12 17.89
C ILE A 341 -3.84 1.30 19.07
N LYS A 342 -4.73 0.78 19.91
CA LYS A 342 -4.35 -0.05 21.05
C LYS A 342 -3.64 -1.33 20.59
N GLU A 343 -4.24 -2.06 19.66
CA GLU A 343 -3.65 -3.28 19.11
C GLU A 343 -2.30 -3.04 18.42
N ALA A 344 -2.17 -1.91 17.69
CA ALA A 344 -0.90 -1.54 17.04
C ALA A 344 0.20 -1.26 18.07
N LYS A 345 -0.12 -0.57 19.17
CA LYS A 345 0.84 -0.32 20.25
C LYS A 345 1.25 -1.59 20.97
N GLU A 346 0.31 -2.47 21.30
CA GLU A 346 0.59 -3.77 21.91
C GLU A 346 1.53 -4.63 21.05
N ARG A 347 1.34 -4.62 19.71
CA ARG A 347 2.25 -5.30 18.77
C ARG A 347 3.64 -4.69 18.73
N GLN A 348 3.75 -3.35 18.78
CA GLN A 348 5.05 -2.67 18.82
C GLN A 348 5.80 -2.98 20.13
N GLU A 349 5.11 -3.02 21.26
CA GLU A 349 5.69 -3.40 22.54
C GLU A 349 6.12 -4.88 22.58
N ALA A 350 5.33 -5.76 21.97
CA ALA A 350 5.69 -7.17 21.85
C ALA A 350 6.94 -7.41 20.97
N LYS A 351 7.14 -6.59 19.92
CA LYS A 351 8.33 -6.63 19.07
C LYS A 351 9.59 -6.01 19.70
N SER A 352 9.43 -5.18 20.72
CA SER A 352 10.56 -4.52 21.39
C SER A 352 11.12 -5.32 22.57
N LYS A 353 10.49 -6.41 22.96
CA LYS A 353 10.91 -7.40 23.96
C LYS A 353 11.61 -8.58 23.29
#